data_0135599dd0fcc3204c774d95e76408cb
#
_entry.id   0135599dd0fcc3204c774d95e76408cb
#
_cell.length_a   1.000
_cell.length_b   1.000
_cell.length_c   1.000
_cell.angle_alpha   90.00
_cell.angle_beta   90.00
_cell.angle_gamma   90.00
#
_symmetry.space_group_name_H-M   'P 1'
#
loop_
_entity.id
_entity.type
_entity.pdbx_description
1 polymer ?
#
loop_
_entity_poly.entity_id
_entity_poly.type
_entity_poly.pdbx_seq_one_letter_code
_entity_poly.pdbx_strand_id
1 'polypeptide(L)'
;MIRHFLRDDDLTPEEQAEVLALAAELKKAPFSRRPLEGPRGIAVIFEKNSTRTRFSFEMGIAQLGGHAVVVDGRSTQLGREETLEDTGAVLSRYVDGIVWRTFAQERLSAMASGATVPIVNALSDEFHPCQVLADLQTIAERKGKLAGLNMSYFGDGANNMAHSLMVGGVTAGINVTIAAPAGFGPDPKVVDAAKKRAAETGATVNVISDPQAAADGADVLVTDTWTSMGQENDGLDRVRPFRPFQINTALLGRAAEDALVLHCLPAHRGDEITDEVIDGPQSAVFDEAENRLHAQKALLAWLLERNAR
;
A
#
# COMPACT_ATOMS: atom_id res chain seq x y z
N MET A 1 -20.07 -12.88 -7.65
CA MET A 1 -19.68 -11.44 -7.65
C MET A 1 -18.17 -11.40 -7.82
N ILE A 2 -17.66 -10.51 -8.68
CA ILE A 2 -16.23 -10.36 -8.89
C ILE A 2 -15.58 -9.77 -7.64
N ARG A 3 -14.44 -10.34 -7.22
CA ARG A 3 -13.61 -9.83 -6.13
C ARG A 3 -12.62 -8.82 -6.70
N HIS A 4 -12.62 -7.62 -6.16
CA HIS A 4 -11.66 -6.55 -6.44
C HIS A 4 -10.77 -6.32 -5.23
N PHE A 5 -9.73 -5.52 -5.38
CA PHE A 5 -8.89 -5.03 -4.28
C PHE A 5 -8.68 -3.53 -4.44
N LEU A 6 -9.62 -2.76 -3.92
CA LEU A 6 -9.67 -1.30 -4.04
C LEU A 6 -9.19 -0.60 -2.76
N ARG A 7 -9.34 -1.28 -1.61
CA ARG A 7 -8.97 -0.83 -0.28
C ARG A 7 -8.40 -1.99 0.53
N ASP A 8 -7.71 -1.67 1.61
CA ASP A 8 -7.09 -2.67 2.49
C ASP A 8 -8.10 -3.59 3.17
N ASP A 9 -9.31 -3.08 3.46
CA ASP A 9 -10.42 -3.83 4.08
C ASP A 9 -11.27 -4.67 3.11
N ASP A 10 -10.94 -4.69 1.82
CA ASP A 10 -11.52 -5.63 0.86
C ASP A 10 -11.07 -7.09 1.11
N LEU A 11 -9.98 -7.28 1.84
CA LEU A 11 -9.56 -8.58 2.34
C LEU A 11 -9.98 -8.77 3.80
N THR A 12 -10.48 -9.96 4.13
CA THR A 12 -10.61 -10.36 5.54
C THR A 12 -9.21 -10.63 6.13
N PRO A 13 -9.07 -10.73 7.47
CA PRO A 13 -7.80 -11.12 8.08
C PRO A 13 -7.22 -12.44 7.53
N GLU A 14 -8.08 -13.43 7.30
CA GLU A 14 -7.69 -14.73 6.75
C GLU A 14 -7.25 -14.62 5.29
N GLU A 15 -7.98 -13.86 4.47
CA GLU A 15 -7.64 -13.62 3.06
C GLU A 15 -6.34 -12.82 2.92
N GLN A 16 -6.10 -11.83 3.79
CA GLN A 16 -4.83 -11.11 3.83
C GLN A 16 -3.67 -12.06 4.17
N ALA A 17 -3.87 -12.93 5.17
CA ALA A 17 -2.87 -13.94 5.53
C ALA A 17 -2.60 -14.92 4.39
N GLU A 18 -3.63 -15.36 3.64
CA GLU A 18 -3.45 -16.18 2.44
C GLU A 18 -2.61 -15.48 1.37
N VAL A 19 -2.88 -14.20 1.10
CA VAL A 19 -2.12 -13.41 0.12
C VAL A 19 -0.66 -13.27 0.56
N LEU A 20 -0.39 -12.98 1.84
CA LEU A 20 0.97 -12.86 2.37
C LEU A 20 1.72 -14.19 2.35
N ALA A 21 1.06 -15.31 2.67
CA ALA A 21 1.66 -16.64 2.57
C ALA A 21 2.02 -16.97 1.12
N LEU A 22 1.13 -16.66 0.17
CA LEU A 22 1.39 -16.84 -1.26
C LEU A 22 2.53 -15.94 -1.74
N ALA A 23 2.64 -14.71 -1.21
CA ALA A 23 3.76 -13.81 -1.53
C ALA A 23 5.10 -14.40 -1.09
N ALA A 24 5.17 -14.97 0.11
CA ALA A 24 6.35 -15.65 0.62
C ALA A 24 6.70 -16.93 -0.20
N GLU A 25 5.69 -17.69 -0.65
CA GLU A 25 5.88 -18.82 -1.57
C GLU A 25 6.47 -18.35 -2.90
N LEU A 26 5.85 -17.36 -3.53
CA LEU A 26 6.26 -16.81 -4.83
C LEU A 26 7.57 -16.05 -4.79
N LYS A 27 8.02 -15.56 -3.64
CA LYS A 27 9.36 -15.01 -3.46
C LYS A 27 10.42 -16.11 -3.54
N LYS A 28 10.17 -17.26 -2.92
CA LYS A 28 11.08 -18.43 -2.94
C LYS A 28 11.07 -19.16 -4.27
N ALA A 29 9.90 -19.24 -4.92
CA ALA A 29 9.69 -19.93 -6.18
C ALA A 29 8.95 -19.05 -7.20
N PRO A 30 9.62 -18.08 -7.84
CA PRO A 30 8.99 -17.00 -8.60
C PRO A 30 8.07 -17.42 -9.74
N PHE A 31 8.25 -18.63 -10.27
CA PHE A 31 7.53 -19.17 -11.43
C PHE A 31 6.62 -20.36 -11.08
N SER A 32 6.39 -20.64 -9.80
CA SER A 32 5.59 -21.81 -9.33
C SER A 32 4.10 -21.69 -9.64
N ARG A 33 3.59 -20.46 -9.84
CA ARG A 33 2.20 -20.20 -10.22
C ARG A 33 2.17 -19.43 -11.54
N ARG A 34 1.36 -19.90 -12.47
CA ARG A 34 1.24 -19.30 -13.82
C ARG A 34 -0.24 -19.12 -14.24
N PRO A 35 -1.07 -18.42 -13.44
CA PRO A 35 -2.50 -18.26 -13.73
C PRO A 35 -2.78 -17.44 -14.99
N LEU A 36 -1.76 -16.72 -15.52
CA LEU A 36 -1.85 -15.91 -16.73
C LEU A 36 -1.22 -16.60 -17.96
N GLU A 37 -0.85 -17.87 -17.86
CA GLU A 37 -0.29 -18.59 -19.00
C GLU A 37 -1.28 -18.68 -20.14
N GLY A 38 -0.77 -18.48 -21.38
CA GLY A 38 -1.62 -18.63 -22.52
C GLY A 38 -1.57 -17.60 -23.65
N PRO A 39 -0.85 -16.45 -23.63
CA PRO A 39 -0.59 -15.43 -22.63
C PRO A 39 -1.85 -14.57 -22.37
N ARG A 40 -2.32 -14.53 -21.15
CA ARG A 40 -3.38 -13.64 -20.71
C ARG A 40 -2.87 -12.23 -20.44
N GLY A 41 -3.74 -11.23 -20.62
CA GLY A 41 -3.37 -9.82 -20.47
C GLY A 41 -3.90 -9.18 -19.19
N ILE A 42 -3.09 -8.31 -18.59
CA ILE A 42 -3.51 -7.40 -17.52
C ILE A 42 -3.29 -5.96 -17.98
N ALA A 43 -4.34 -5.13 -17.94
CA ALA A 43 -4.20 -3.71 -18.16
C ALA A 43 -3.56 -3.05 -16.93
N VAL A 44 -2.49 -2.29 -17.11
CA VAL A 44 -1.80 -1.56 -16.04
C VAL A 44 -1.82 -0.07 -16.39
N ILE A 45 -2.72 0.67 -15.78
CA ILE A 45 -3.05 2.04 -16.16
C ILE A 45 -2.49 3.02 -15.14
N PHE A 46 -1.76 4.04 -15.61
CA PHE A 46 -1.15 5.09 -14.77
C PHE A 46 -1.67 6.47 -15.15
N GLU A 47 -2.34 7.14 -14.23
CA GLU A 47 -2.66 8.57 -14.34
C GLU A 47 -1.67 9.44 -13.54
N LYS A 48 -0.93 8.83 -12.60
CA LYS A 48 0.18 9.41 -11.86
C LYS A 48 1.47 8.66 -12.17
N ASN A 49 2.58 9.38 -12.27
CA ASN A 49 3.89 8.78 -12.53
C ASN A 49 4.27 7.75 -11.45
N SER A 50 4.90 6.67 -11.85
CA SER A 50 5.44 5.67 -10.93
C SER A 50 6.48 4.79 -11.60
N THR A 51 7.66 4.71 -11.00
CA THR A 51 8.72 3.80 -11.44
C THR A 51 8.53 2.42 -10.80
N ARG A 52 8.52 2.36 -9.46
CA ARG A 52 8.46 1.10 -8.70
C ARG A 52 7.20 0.29 -9.00
N THR A 53 6.03 0.93 -8.96
CA THR A 53 4.75 0.26 -9.25
C THR A 53 4.70 -0.29 -10.67
N ARG A 54 5.25 0.46 -11.63
CA ARG A 54 5.30 0.03 -13.02
C ARG A 54 6.14 -1.24 -13.17
N PHE A 55 7.40 -1.20 -12.74
CA PHE A 55 8.31 -2.34 -12.86
C PHE A 55 7.81 -3.56 -12.07
N SER A 56 7.31 -3.38 -10.85
CA SER A 56 6.86 -4.49 -10.02
C SER A 56 5.62 -5.20 -10.59
N PHE A 57 4.63 -4.47 -11.12
CA PHE A 57 3.49 -5.11 -11.78
C PHE A 57 3.88 -5.74 -13.12
N GLU A 58 4.63 -5.04 -13.97
CA GLU A 58 5.03 -5.54 -15.28
C GLU A 58 5.82 -6.85 -15.16
N MET A 59 6.83 -6.86 -14.27
CA MET A 59 7.62 -8.06 -14.02
C MET A 59 6.82 -9.16 -13.31
N GLY A 60 5.96 -8.80 -12.36
CA GLY A 60 5.10 -9.75 -11.65
C GLY A 60 4.14 -10.47 -12.59
N ILE A 61 3.50 -9.75 -13.51
CA ILE A 61 2.60 -10.30 -14.53
C ILE A 61 3.36 -11.23 -15.47
N ALA A 62 4.57 -10.84 -15.91
CA ALA A 62 5.42 -11.69 -16.74
C ALA A 62 5.80 -13.00 -16.01
N GLN A 63 6.14 -12.94 -14.72
CA GLN A 63 6.44 -14.13 -13.91
C GLN A 63 5.21 -15.04 -13.72
N LEU A 64 4.00 -14.50 -13.73
CA LEU A 64 2.75 -15.27 -13.71
C LEU A 64 2.38 -15.86 -15.09
N GLY A 65 3.21 -15.65 -16.12
CA GLY A 65 3.02 -16.18 -17.47
C GLY A 65 2.18 -15.29 -18.39
N GLY A 66 1.87 -14.07 -17.98
CA GLY A 66 1.01 -13.14 -18.70
C GLY A 66 1.75 -12.02 -19.42
N HIS A 67 0.95 -11.10 -19.96
CA HIS A 67 1.40 -9.88 -20.62
C HIS A 67 0.80 -8.65 -19.95
N ALA A 68 1.63 -7.67 -19.58
CA ALA A 68 1.19 -6.38 -19.08
C ALA A 68 0.95 -5.41 -20.24
N VAL A 69 -0.27 -4.91 -20.37
CA VAL A 69 -0.59 -3.79 -21.27
C VAL A 69 -0.48 -2.50 -20.47
N VAL A 70 0.70 -1.90 -20.49
CA VAL A 70 0.98 -0.69 -19.69
C VAL A 70 0.57 0.56 -20.46
N VAL A 71 -0.32 1.36 -19.84
CA VAL A 71 -0.95 2.50 -20.48
C VAL A 71 -0.77 3.77 -19.63
N ASP A 72 -0.40 4.88 -20.26
CA ASP A 72 -0.50 6.22 -19.65
C ASP A 72 -1.96 6.68 -19.79
N GLY A 73 -2.70 6.73 -18.69
CA GLY A 73 -4.10 7.12 -18.64
C GLY A 73 -4.35 8.52 -19.22
N ARG A 74 -3.36 9.42 -19.14
CA ARG A 74 -3.46 10.78 -19.71
C ARG A 74 -3.53 10.79 -21.24
N SER A 75 -3.05 9.72 -21.89
CA SER A 75 -3.08 9.54 -23.35
C SER A 75 -4.31 8.75 -23.84
N THR A 76 -5.23 8.42 -22.95
CA THR A 76 -6.45 7.64 -23.25
C THR A 76 -7.73 8.50 -23.14
N GLN A 77 -8.86 7.90 -23.48
CA GLN A 77 -10.19 8.53 -23.32
C GLN A 77 -10.77 8.34 -21.89
N LEU A 78 -10.02 7.75 -20.96
CA LEU A 78 -10.45 7.46 -19.60
C LEU A 78 -11.09 8.67 -18.90
N GLY A 79 -12.41 8.57 -18.66
CA GLY A 79 -13.17 9.58 -17.92
C GLY A 79 -13.32 10.94 -18.64
N ARG A 80 -13.13 10.99 -19.97
CA ARG A 80 -13.35 12.21 -20.78
C ARG A 80 -14.72 12.22 -21.44
N GLU A 81 -14.97 11.29 -22.35
CA GLU A 81 -16.22 11.17 -23.11
C GLU A 81 -16.94 9.84 -22.82
N GLU A 82 -16.23 8.85 -22.28
CA GLU A 82 -16.73 7.54 -21.88
C GLU A 82 -16.83 7.47 -20.35
N THR A 83 -17.88 6.82 -19.84
CA THR A 83 -18.00 6.56 -18.40
C THR A 83 -16.94 5.55 -17.93
N LEU A 84 -16.59 5.60 -16.64
CA LEU A 84 -15.65 4.63 -16.08
C LEU A 84 -16.26 3.22 -16.04
N GLU A 85 -17.57 3.13 -15.87
CA GLU A 85 -18.35 1.89 -15.92
C GLU A 85 -18.23 1.24 -17.30
N ASP A 86 -18.43 2.01 -18.38
CA ASP A 86 -18.31 1.53 -19.76
C ASP A 86 -16.86 1.12 -20.06
N THR A 87 -15.89 1.93 -19.64
CA THR A 87 -14.47 1.57 -19.76
C THR A 87 -14.16 0.24 -19.05
N GLY A 88 -14.68 0.04 -17.83
CA GLY A 88 -14.54 -1.21 -17.08
C GLY A 88 -15.15 -2.40 -17.83
N ALA A 89 -16.35 -2.22 -18.40
CA ALA A 89 -17.06 -3.25 -19.18
C ALA A 89 -16.31 -3.60 -20.48
N VAL A 90 -15.77 -2.60 -21.18
CA VAL A 90 -15.00 -2.81 -22.44
C VAL A 90 -13.67 -3.49 -22.14
N LEU A 91 -12.89 -3.00 -21.19
CA LEU A 91 -11.59 -3.60 -20.84
C LEU A 91 -11.74 -5.03 -20.35
N SER A 92 -12.81 -5.36 -19.66
CA SER A 92 -13.11 -6.74 -19.21
C SER A 92 -13.28 -7.75 -20.36
N ARG A 93 -13.42 -7.30 -21.61
CA ARG A 93 -13.46 -8.15 -22.80
C ARG A 93 -12.11 -8.37 -23.45
N TYR A 94 -11.11 -7.58 -23.05
CA TYR A 94 -9.77 -7.61 -23.64
C TYR A 94 -8.71 -8.19 -22.70
N VAL A 95 -8.91 -8.04 -21.37
CA VAL A 95 -7.92 -8.42 -20.36
C VAL A 95 -8.56 -9.23 -19.23
N ASP A 96 -7.73 -9.93 -18.46
CA ASP A 96 -8.16 -10.79 -17.35
C ASP A 96 -8.15 -10.05 -16.01
N GLY A 97 -7.64 -8.82 -15.95
CA GLY A 97 -7.64 -7.95 -14.79
C GLY A 97 -7.15 -6.55 -15.11
N ILE A 98 -7.46 -5.60 -14.25
CA ILE A 98 -7.11 -4.19 -14.39
C ILE A 98 -6.37 -3.74 -13.14
N VAL A 99 -5.18 -3.21 -13.30
CA VAL A 99 -4.40 -2.52 -12.27
C VAL A 99 -4.44 -1.03 -12.59
N TRP A 100 -4.91 -0.22 -11.64
CA TRP A 100 -5.08 1.20 -11.91
C TRP A 100 -4.50 2.06 -10.79
N ARG A 101 -3.61 3.00 -11.18
CA ARG A 101 -3.10 4.08 -10.32
C ARG A 101 -3.77 5.37 -10.75
N THR A 102 -4.64 5.91 -9.91
CA THR A 102 -5.53 7.03 -10.23
C THR A 102 -5.52 8.11 -9.14
N PHE A 103 -6.51 8.94 -9.12
CA PHE A 103 -6.78 10.01 -8.16
C PHE A 103 -7.83 9.55 -7.15
N ALA A 104 -9.03 10.10 -7.16
CA ALA A 104 -10.08 9.85 -6.19
C ALA A 104 -10.53 8.37 -6.15
N GLN A 105 -10.81 7.87 -4.96
CA GLN A 105 -11.21 6.48 -4.71
C GLN A 105 -12.51 6.08 -5.41
N GLU A 106 -13.44 7.03 -5.57
CA GLU A 106 -14.71 6.81 -6.25
C GLU A 106 -14.53 6.40 -7.72
N ARG A 107 -13.45 6.82 -8.36
CA ARG A 107 -13.13 6.42 -9.75
C ARG A 107 -12.90 4.91 -9.87
N LEU A 108 -12.20 4.33 -8.87
CA LEU A 108 -11.99 2.88 -8.80
C LEU A 108 -13.32 2.14 -8.61
N SER A 109 -14.17 2.64 -7.72
CA SER A 109 -15.49 2.07 -7.45
C SER A 109 -16.41 2.13 -8.70
N ALA A 110 -16.38 3.25 -9.43
CA ALA A 110 -17.14 3.42 -10.68
C ALA A 110 -16.68 2.41 -11.74
N MET A 111 -15.37 2.30 -12.00
CA MET A 111 -14.85 1.31 -12.94
C MET A 111 -15.19 -0.13 -12.51
N ALA A 112 -15.11 -0.43 -11.20
CA ALA A 112 -15.40 -1.75 -10.67
C ALA A 112 -16.88 -2.15 -10.86
N SER A 113 -17.81 -1.19 -10.84
CA SER A 113 -19.23 -1.46 -11.02
C SER A 113 -19.57 -1.95 -12.43
N GLY A 114 -18.78 -1.58 -13.45
CA GLY A 114 -18.93 -2.05 -14.82
C GLY A 114 -18.07 -3.25 -15.19
N ALA A 115 -17.02 -3.52 -14.41
CA ALA A 115 -16.03 -4.56 -14.73
C ALA A 115 -16.51 -5.97 -14.38
N THR A 116 -16.14 -6.94 -15.22
CA THR A 116 -16.33 -8.38 -14.99
C THR A 116 -15.02 -9.14 -14.77
N VAL A 117 -13.92 -8.39 -14.55
CA VAL A 117 -12.60 -8.87 -14.15
C VAL A 117 -12.14 -8.16 -12.89
N PRO A 118 -11.17 -8.70 -12.11
CA PRO A 118 -10.67 -8.04 -10.92
C PRO A 118 -10.04 -6.69 -11.24
N ILE A 119 -10.31 -5.70 -10.37
CA ILE A 119 -9.62 -4.41 -10.35
C ILE A 119 -8.75 -4.33 -9.11
N VAL A 120 -7.52 -3.86 -9.28
CA VAL A 120 -6.53 -3.65 -8.23
C VAL A 120 -6.18 -2.16 -8.16
N ASN A 121 -6.36 -1.58 -6.98
CA ASN A 121 -5.89 -0.23 -6.66
C ASN A 121 -4.36 -0.22 -6.50
N ALA A 122 -3.64 0.27 -7.49
CA ALA A 122 -2.19 0.44 -7.41
C ALA A 122 -1.75 1.69 -6.61
N LEU A 123 -2.62 2.63 -6.44
CA LEU A 123 -2.64 3.81 -5.57
C LEU A 123 -3.82 4.71 -5.96
N SER A 124 -4.52 5.22 -4.97
CA SER A 124 -5.44 6.37 -5.08
C SER A 124 -4.97 7.51 -4.17
N ASP A 125 -5.70 8.63 -4.15
CA ASP A 125 -5.43 9.74 -3.22
C ASP A 125 -5.67 9.31 -1.75
N GLU A 126 -6.55 8.34 -1.53
CA GLU A 126 -6.99 7.91 -0.20
C GLU A 126 -6.29 6.65 0.31
N PHE A 127 -5.86 5.74 -0.60
CA PHE A 127 -5.28 4.44 -0.22
C PHE A 127 -4.13 4.01 -1.13
N HIS A 128 -3.17 3.27 -0.53
CA HIS A 128 -2.10 2.58 -1.24
C HIS A 128 -1.99 1.10 -0.79
N PRO A 129 -3.04 0.30 -0.99
CA PRO A 129 -3.16 -1.02 -0.35
C PRO A 129 -2.10 -2.03 -0.82
N CYS A 130 -1.64 -1.93 -2.06
CA CYS A 130 -0.55 -2.77 -2.57
C CYS A 130 0.80 -2.49 -1.89
N GLN A 131 1.03 -1.28 -1.37
CA GLN A 131 2.21 -0.96 -0.60
C GLN A 131 2.15 -1.65 0.76
N VAL A 132 1.01 -1.54 1.44
CA VAL A 132 0.86 -2.11 2.78
C VAL A 132 0.98 -3.63 2.78
N LEU A 133 0.54 -4.33 1.73
CA LEU A 133 0.82 -5.77 1.59
C LEU A 133 2.34 -6.06 1.55
N ALA A 134 3.14 -5.21 0.91
CA ALA A 134 4.60 -5.37 0.88
C ALA A 134 5.24 -5.02 2.24
N ASP A 135 4.73 -4.00 2.91
CA ASP A 135 5.17 -3.62 4.26
C ASP A 135 4.93 -4.79 5.23
N LEU A 136 3.73 -5.35 5.22
CA LEU A 136 3.36 -6.49 6.05
C LEU A 136 4.20 -7.75 5.74
N GLN A 137 4.47 -8.03 4.46
CA GLN A 137 5.38 -9.12 4.06
C GLN A 137 6.77 -8.89 4.64
N THR A 138 7.30 -7.67 4.54
CA THR A 138 8.63 -7.30 5.05
C THR A 138 8.69 -7.44 6.57
N ILE A 139 7.68 -6.96 7.28
CA ILE A 139 7.58 -7.10 8.74
C ILE A 139 7.55 -8.58 9.11
N ALA A 140 6.71 -9.39 8.44
CA ALA A 140 6.62 -10.83 8.70
C ALA A 140 7.94 -11.57 8.46
N GLU A 141 8.68 -11.21 7.41
CA GLU A 141 9.99 -11.80 7.10
C GLU A 141 11.06 -11.43 8.15
N ARG A 142 11.04 -10.20 8.65
CA ARG A 142 12.07 -9.68 9.56
C ARG A 142 11.75 -9.96 11.03
N LYS A 143 10.46 -9.94 11.42
CA LYS A 143 10.00 -10.14 12.81
C LYS A 143 9.44 -11.54 13.08
N GLY A 144 9.16 -12.35 12.05
CA GLY A 144 8.60 -13.69 12.17
C GLY A 144 7.12 -13.73 12.56
N LYS A 145 6.48 -12.59 12.79
CA LYS A 145 5.06 -12.46 13.15
C LYS A 145 4.52 -11.09 12.73
N LEU A 146 3.20 -10.94 12.75
CA LEU A 146 2.52 -9.65 12.58
C LEU A 146 1.68 -9.31 13.82
N ALA A 147 0.79 -10.20 14.23
CA ALA A 147 -0.13 -9.94 15.32
C ALA A 147 0.60 -9.57 16.63
N GLY A 148 0.09 -8.53 17.29
CA GLY A 148 0.59 -8.03 18.56
C GLY A 148 1.85 -7.15 18.46
N LEU A 149 2.39 -6.87 17.26
CA LEU A 149 3.42 -5.86 17.10
C LEU A 149 2.83 -4.45 17.21
N ASN A 150 3.66 -3.48 17.57
CA ASN A 150 3.32 -2.06 17.61
C ASN A 150 3.99 -1.35 16.44
N MET A 151 3.19 -0.82 15.51
CA MET A 151 3.66 -0.06 14.35
C MET A 151 3.24 1.40 14.50
N SER A 152 4.19 2.31 14.33
CA SER A 152 3.95 3.74 14.40
C SER A 152 4.32 4.42 13.08
N TYR A 153 3.37 5.17 12.51
CA TYR A 153 3.57 6.03 11.35
C TYR A 153 3.84 7.46 11.81
N PHE A 154 4.78 8.13 11.16
CA PHE A 154 5.20 9.50 11.49
C PHE A 154 5.11 10.40 10.25
N GLY A 155 4.29 11.46 10.30
CA GLY A 155 4.17 12.41 9.20
C GLY A 155 2.74 12.86 8.92
N ASP A 156 2.38 12.99 7.64
CA ASP A 156 1.03 13.41 7.22
C ASP A 156 0.03 12.26 7.45
N GLY A 157 -0.74 12.36 8.52
CA GLY A 157 -1.78 11.37 8.84
C GLY A 157 -2.96 11.38 7.88
N ALA A 158 -3.11 12.43 7.06
CA ALA A 158 -4.18 12.54 6.08
C ALA A 158 -3.81 11.93 4.71
N ASN A 159 -2.59 11.41 4.56
CA ASN A 159 -2.16 10.80 3.31
C ASN A 159 -2.63 9.33 3.16
N ASN A 160 -2.52 8.82 1.95
CA ASN A 160 -2.95 7.46 1.61
C ASN A 160 -2.17 6.35 2.31
N MET A 161 -0.88 6.58 2.65
CA MET A 161 -0.08 5.59 3.39
C MET A 161 -0.57 5.45 4.83
N ALA A 162 -0.82 6.57 5.54
CA ALA A 162 -1.37 6.54 6.89
C ALA A 162 -2.73 5.82 6.94
N HIS A 163 -3.60 6.10 5.96
CA HIS A 163 -4.91 5.43 5.84
C HIS A 163 -4.77 3.93 5.61
N SER A 164 -3.96 3.53 4.63
CA SER A 164 -3.75 2.10 4.33
C SER A 164 -3.05 1.35 5.45
N LEU A 165 -2.03 1.95 6.10
CA LEU A 165 -1.34 1.34 7.24
C LEU A 165 -2.29 1.12 8.42
N MET A 166 -3.22 2.07 8.70
CA MET A 166 -4.23 1.85 9.74
C MET A 166 -5.09 0.64 9.43
N VAL A 167 -5.70 0.59 8.25
CA VAL A 167 -6.66 -0.46 7.90
C VAL A 167 -5.96 -1.80 7.69
N GLY A 168 -4.91 -1.82 6.86
CA GLY A 168 -4.17 -3.04 6.54
C GLY A 168 -3.39 -3.61 7.72
N GLY A 169 -2.81 -2.73 8.56
CA GLY A 169 -2.08 -3.13 9.76
C GLY A 169 -2.97 -3.80 10.79
N VAL A 170 -4.12 -3.20 11.12
CA VAL A 170 -5.05 -3.85 12.07
C VAL A 170 -5.71 -5.10 11.50
N THR A 171 -5.87 -5.21 10.18
CA THR A 171 -6.32 -6.45 9.52
C THR A 171 -5.32 -7.59 9.77
N ALA A 172 -4.03 -7.29 9.83
CA ALA A 172 -2.97 -8.23 10.19
C ALA A 172 -2.80 -8.44 11.72
N GLY A 173 -3.62 -7.79 12.56
CA GLY A 173 -3.53 -7.86 14.02
C GLY A 173 -2.41 -7.00 14.62
N ILE A 174 -1.85 -6.04 13.88
CA ILE A 174 -0.84 -5.09 14.36
C ILE A 174 -1.54 -3.92 15.07
N ASN A 175 -1.01 -3.50 16.22
CA ASN A 175 -1.41 -2.25 16.88
C ASN A 175 -0.82 -1.07 16.08
N VAL A 176 -1.68 -0.16 15.62
CA VAL A 176 -1.24 0.96 14.76
C VAL A 176 -1.41 2.29 15.48
N THR A 177 -0.34 3.09 15.49
CA THR A 177 -0.36 4.47 15.97
C THR A 177 0.01 5.41 14.83
N ILE A 178 -0.84 6.40 14.55
CA ILE A 178 -0.54 7.49 13.62
C ILE A 178 -0.10 8.70 14.43
N ALA A 179 1.15 9.10 14.27
CA ALA A 179 1.71 10.31 14.86
C ALA A 179 1.74 11.41 13.79
N ALA A 180 0.86 12.39 13.94
CA ALA A 180 0.69 13.47 12.98
C ALA A 180 0.56 14.83 13.66
N PRO A 181 1.05 15.93 13.05
CA PRO A 181 0.82 17.29 13.55
C PRO A 181 -0.67 17.63 13.65
N ALA A 182 -1.02 18.53 14.55
CA ALA A 182 -2.38 19.04 14.64
C ALA A 182 -2.82 19.63 13.28
N GLY A 183 -3.99 19.25 12.82
CA GLY A 183 -4.54 19.64 11.50
C GLY A 183 -4.16 18.73 10.33
N PHE A 184 -3.28 17.74 10.55
CA PHE A 184 -2.87 16.74 9.56
C PHE A 184 -3.23 15.31 9.99
N GLY A 185 -4.30 15.17 10.75
CA GLY A 185 -4.81 13.85 11.16
C GLY A 185 -5.54 13.12 10.05
N PRO A 186 -5.71 11.79 10.18
CA PRO A 186 -6.41 10.97 9.19
C PRO A 186 -7.92 11.28 9.11
N ASP A 187 -8.54 10.91 7.99
CA ASP A 187 -9.99 11.01 7.82
C ASP A 187 -10.70 10.21 8.93
N PRO A 188 -11.63 10.83 9.68
CA PRO A 188 -12.39 10.15 10.73
C PRO A 188 -13.10 8.88 10.25
N LYS A 189 -13.59 8.82 9.01
CA LYS A 189 -14.24 7.64 8.44
C LYS A 189 -13.26 6.46 8.30
N VAL A 190 -12.00 6.76 7.96
CA VAL A 190 -10.97 5.73 7.88
C VAL A 190 -10.57 5.24 9.28
N VAL A 191 -10.47 6.16 10.25
CA VAL A 191 -10.24 5.80 11.66
C VAL A 191 -11.34 4.89 12.19
N ASP A 192 -12.60 5.20 11.88
CA ASP A 192 -13.74 4.38 12.33
C ASP A 192 -13.73 2.99 11.66
N ALA A 193 -13.41 2.92 10.36
CA ALA A 193 -13.25 1.64 9.65
C ALA A 193 -12.12 0.80 10.25
N ALA A 194 -10.96 1.41 10.51
CA ALA A 194 -9.83 0.75 11.13
C ALA A 194 -10.14 0.26 12.56
N LYS A 195 -10.84 1.06 13.39
CA LYS A 195 -11.28 0.66 14.72
C LYS A 195 -12.26 -0.52 14.68
N LYS A 196 -13.18 -0.54 13.71
CA LYS A 196 -14.10 -1.67 13.52
C LYS A 196 -13.32 -2.95 13.20
N ARG A 197 -12.37 -2.87 12.29
CA ARG A 197 -11.51 -4.01 11.92
C ARG A 197 -10.62 -4.44 13.09
N ALA A 198 -10.07 -3.50 13.85
CA ALA A 198 -9.25 -3.77 15.04
C ALA A 198 -10.02 -4.56 16.10
N ALA A 199 -11.32 -4.29 16.28
CA ALA A 199 -12.18 -5.06 17.20
C ALA A 199 -12.33 -6.54 16.78
N GLU A 200 -12.22 -6.85 15.48
CA GLU A 200 -12.29 -8.22 14.96
C GLU A 200 -10.98 -8.99 15.19
N THR A 201 -9.82 -8.30 15.14
CA THR A 201 -8.49 -8.91 15.23
C THR A 201 -7.83 -8.80 16.61
N GLY A 202 -8.44 -8.02 17.52
CA GLY A 202 -7.87 -7.72 18.84
C GLY A 202 -6.75 -6.67 18.83
N ALA A 203 -6.53 -6.00 17.69
CA ALA A 203 -5.58 -4.91 17.53
C ALA A 203 -6.13 -3.58 18.08
N THR A 204 -5.28 -2.55 18.09
CA THR A 204 -5.64 -1.19 18.50
C THR A 204 -5.29 -0.16 17.44
N VAL A 205 -6.02 0.96 17.41
CA VAL A 205 -5.72 2.13 16.57
C VAL A 205 -5.65 3.37 17.45
N ASN A 206 -4.54 4.09 17.37
CA ASN A 206 -4.33 5.35 18.05
C ASN A 206 -3.96 6.46 17.05
N VAL A 207 -4.41 7.68 17.30
CA VAL A 207 -4.00 8.89 16.59
C VAL A 207 -3.55 9.90 17.62
N ILE A 208 -2.28 10.30 17.55
CA ILE A 208 -1.66 11.19 18.54
C ILE A 208 -0.80 12.26 17.85
N SER A 209 -0.49 13.34 18.57
CA SER A 209 0.38 14.42 18.07
C SER A 209 1.76 14.47 18.76
N ASP A 210 2.08 13.48 19.57
CA ASP A 210 3.37 13.35 20.24
C ASP A 210 4.20 12.25 19.57
N PRO A 211 5.20 12.61 18.75
CA PRO A 211 6.03 11.62 18.05
C PRO A 211 6.89 10.80 19.00
N GLN A 212 7.28 11.35 20.16
CA GLN A 212 8.10 10.61 21.14
C GLN A 212 7.28 9.50 21.78
N ALA A 213 6.07 9.82 22.22
CA ALA A 213 5.15 8.82 22.77
C ALA A 213 4.76 7.74 21.73
N ALA A 214 4.69 8.11 20.44
CA ALA A 214 4.44 7.14 19.37
C ALA A 214 5.63 6.20 19.13
N ALA A 215 6.85 6.68 19.35
CA ALA A 215 8.07 5.89 19.14
C ALA A 215 8.36 4.95 20.32
N ASP A 216 7.87 5.26 21.53
CA ASP A 216 8.18 4.50 22.74
C ASP A 216 7.80 3.02 22.61
N GLY A 217 8.82 2.15 22.48
CA GLY A 217 8.62 0.72 22.39
C GLY A 217 7.98 0.22 21.08
N ALA A 218 7.92 1.05 20.03
CA ALA A 218 7.43 0.62 18.73
C ALA A 218 8.34 -0.45 18.09
N ASP A 219 7.75 -1.51 17.55
CA ASP A 219 8.46 -2.56 16.83
C ASP A 219 8.77 -2.16 15.38
N VAL A 220 7.96 -1.26 14.81
CA VAL A 220 8.08 -0.79 13.43
C VAL A 220 7.81 0.71 13.38
N LEU A 221 8.73 1.46 12.79
CA LEU A 221 8.57 2.87 12.48
C LEU A 221 8.40 3.03 10.98
N VAL A 222 7.36 3.74 10.57
CA VAL A 222 7.05 3.98 9.15
C VAL A 222 6.92 5.47 8.90
N THR A 223 7.45 5.95 7.81
CA THR A 223 7.21 7.32 7.34
C THR A 223 7.02 7.35 5.82
N ASP A 224 6.51 8.45 5.34
CA ASP A 224 6.40 8.79 3.92
C ASP A 224 6.71 10.29 3.74
N THR A 225 6.86 10.72 2.50
CA THR A 225 7.11 12.12 2.15
C THR A 225 6.06 13.03 2.78
N TRP A 226 6.50 14.18 3.33
CA TRP A 226 5.58 15.16 3.93
C TRP A 226 4.72 15.89 2.90
N THR A 227 5.20 15.92 1.65
CA THR A 227 4.46 16.48 0.52
C THR A 227 4.23 15.37 -0.51
N SER A 228 3.01 14.91 -0.59
CA SER A 228 2.63 13.87 -1.56
C SER A 228 2.56 14.45 -2.97
N MET A 229 2.68 13.59 -4.00
CA MET A 229 2.59 13.99 -5.40
C MET A 229 1.27 14.70 -5.69
N GLY A 230 1.35 15.93 -6.20
CA GLY A 230 0.19 16.79 -6.50
C GLY A 230 -0.14 17.80 -5.39
N GLN A 231 0.58 17.76 -4.26
CA GLN A 231 0.42 18.72 -3.15
C GLN A 231 1.52 19.79 -3.11
N GLU A 232 2.44 19.79 -4.06
CA GLU A 232 3.62 20.67 -4.07
C GLU A 232 3.26 22.17 -4.07
N ASN A 233 2.04 22.52 -4.48
CA ASN A 233 1.55 23.89 -4.60
C ASN A 233 0.22 24.11 -3.87
N ASP A 234 -0.09 23.36 -2.82
CA ASP A 234 -1.34 23.50 -2.04
C ASP A 234 -1.30 24.70 -1.08
N GLY A 235 -0.17 25.41 -0.99
CA GLY A 235 0.02 26.60 -0.17
C GLY A 235 0.23 26.32 1.31
N LEU A 236 0.33 25.06 1.73
CA LEU A 236 0.59 24.68 3.12
C LEU A 236 2.09 24.60 3.40
N ASP A 237 2.49 25.06 4.58
CA ASP A 237 3.83 24.78 5.12
C ASP A 237 3.85 23.33 5.62
N ARG A 238 4.47 22.44 4.83
CA ARG A 238 4.60 21.03 5.17
C ARG A 238 5.96 20.67 5.78
N VAL A 239 6.87 21.63 5.96
CA VAL A 239 8.18 21.39 6.56
C VAL A 239 8.15 21.67 8.06
N ARG A 240 7.73 22.89 8.45
CA ARG A 240 7.80 23.33 9.83
C ARG A 240 6.98 22.47 10.82
N PRO A 241 5.67 22.16 10.55
CA PRO A 241 4.87 21.34 11.46
C PRO A 241 5.34 19.90 11.51
N PHE A 242 5.95 19.37 10.43
CA PHE A 242 6.39 17.96 10.35
C PHE A 242 7.77 17.71 10.90
N ARG A 243 8.62 18.74 11.06
CA ARG A 243 9.99 18.58 11.55
C ARG A 243 10.10 17.75 12.86
N PRO A 244 9.21 17.87 13.86
CA PRO A 244 9.24 17.03 15.07
C PRO A 244 8.97 15.53 14.80
N PHE A 245 8.37 15.20 13.66
CA PHE A 245 7.98 13.85 13.26
C PHE A 245 9.04 13.16 12.36
N GLN A 246 10.18 13.80 12.11
CA GLN A 246 11.29 13.20 11.39
C GLN A 246 11.80 11.94 12.09
N ILE A 247 11.90 10.82 11.37
CA ILE A 247 12.59 9.64 11.89
C ILE A 247 14.10 9.86 11.80
N ASN A 248 14.70 10.15 12.95
CA ASN A 248 16.13 10.33 13.14
C ASN A 248 16.64 9.37 14.23
N THR A 249 17.92 9.36 14.48
CA THR A 249 18.55 8.46 15.46
C THR A 249 17.99 8.62 16.87
N ALA A 250 17.61 9.84 17.27
CA ALA A 250 17.04 10.11 18.60
C ALA A 250 15.62 9.53 18.73
N LEU A 251 14.79 9.65 17.68
CA LEU A 251 13.44 9.06 17.66
C LEU A 251 13.53 7.52 17.58
N LEU A 252 14.39 6.99 16.69
CA LEU A 252 14.62 5.55 16.55
C LEU A 252 15.14 4.91 17.85
N GLY A 253 15.98 5.62 18.60
CA GLY A 253 16.49 5.16 19.89
C GLY A 253 15.44 5.01 21.02
N ARG A 254 14.20 5.46 20.80
CA ARG A 254 13.06 5.26 21.72
C ARG A 254 12.27 3.98 21.40
N ALA A 255 12.40 3.47 20.20
CA ALA A 255 11.73 2.25 19.76
C ALA A 255 12.38 1.00 20.37
N ALA A 256 11.81 -0.16 20.09
CA ALA A 256 12.41 -1.43 20.46
C ALA A 256 13.82 -1.56 19.87
N GLU A 257 14.73 -2.23 20.59
CA GLU A 257 16.13 -2.40 20.17
C GLU A 257 16.25 -3.00 18.77
N ASP A 258 15.36 -3.92 18.43
CA ASP A 258 15.27 -4.59 17.13
C ASP A 258 14.19 -3.97 16.21
N ALA A 259 13.77 -2.73 16.45
CA ALA A 259 12.77 -2.04 15.64
C ALA A 259 13.15 -2.00 14.16
N LEU A 260 12.16 -2.09 13.28
CA LEU A 260 12.33 -1.91 11.83
C LEU A 260 11.95 -0.51 11.42
N VAL A 261 12.63 -0.01 10.39
CA VAL A 261 12.28 1.24 9.72
C VAL A 261 11.85 0.95 8.29
N LEU A 262 10.66 1.44 7.91
CA LEU A 262 10.06 1.31 6.58
C LEU A 262 9.80 2.69 5.96
N HIS A 263 9.90 2.75 4.64
CA HIS A 263 9.59 3.91 3.81
C HIS A 263 9.28 3.46 2.39
N CYS A 264 8.10 3.76 1.89
CA CYS A 264 7.65 3.32 0.55
C CYS A 264 8.46 3.89 -0.62
N LEU A 265 9.38 4.84 -0.36
CA LEU A 265 10.18 5.54 -1.35
C LEU A 265 9.35 6.28 -2.44
N PRO A 266 9.84 7.43 -3.00
CA PRO A 266 11.17 8.04 -2.75
C PRO A 266 11.24 8.73 -1.39
N ALA A 267 12.40 8.74 -0.75
CA ALA A 267 12.64 9.46 0.49
C ALA A 267 13.29 10.81 0.23
N HIS A 268 12.85 11.86 0.96
CA HIS A 268 13.52 13.15 1.02
C HIS A 268 14.45 13.16 2.24
N ARG A 269 15.67 12.67 2.03
CA ARG A 269 16.70 12.55 3.07
C ARG A 269 16.97 13.90 3.73
N GLY A 270 16.93 13.93 5.08
CA GLY A 270 17.03 15.15 5.87
C GLY A 270 15.70 15.86 6.13
N ASP A 271 14.61 15.45 5.45
CA ASP A 271 13.24 15.86 5.76
C ASP A 271 12.54 14.83 6.64
N GLU A 272 11.75 13.90 6.11
CA GLU A 272 11.00 12.92 6.90
C GLU A 272 11.85 11.82 7.54
N ILE A 273 13.05 11.56 6.99
CA ILE A 273 13.98 10.55 7.47
C ILE A 273 15.44 11.01 7.28
N THR A 274 16.31 10.71 8.23
CA THR A 274 17.74 11.04 8.10
C THR A 274 18.52 9.93 7.38
N ASP A 275 19.70 10.30 6.82
CA ASP A 275 20.59 9.35 6.12
C ASP A 275 21.03 8.21 7.02
N GLU A 276 21.37 8.51 8.28
CA GLU A 276 21.85 7.52 9.25
C GLU A 276 20.78 6.47 9.57
N VAL A 277 19.50 6.84 9.49
CA VAL A 277 18.39 5.92 9.75
C VAL A 277 18.07 5.10 8.52
N ILE A 278 17.88 5.75 7.35
CA ILE A 278 17.47 5.02 6.13
C ILE A 278 18.57 4.07 5.63
N ASP A 279 19.84 4.40 5.85
CA ASP A 279 20.98 3.54 5.50
C ASP A 279 21.47 2.69 6.69
N GLY A 280 20.80 2.79 7.84
CA GLY A 280 21.14 2.09 9.07
C GLY A 280 20.72 0.62 9.08
N PRO A 281 21.21 -0.16 10.05
CA PRO A 281 20.97 -1.62 10.12
C PRO A 281 19.52 -2.01 10.41
N GLN A 282 18.70 -1.10 10.95
CA GLN A 282 17.27 -1.30 11.23
C GLN A 282 16.39 -0.97 10.04
N SER A 283 16.96 -0.38 8.99
CA SER A 283 16.24 -0.06 7.76
C SER A 283 15.93 -1.33 6.94
N ALA A 284 14.69 -1.46 6.52
CA ALA A 284 14.25 -2.53 5.62
C ALA A 284 13.63 -1.98 4.32
N VAL A 285 13.92 -0.71 3.97
CA VAL A 285 13.29 0.00 2.84
C VAL A 285 13.54 -0.66 1.49
N PHE A 286 14.69 -1.33 1.30
CA PHE A 286 14.97 -2.02 0.05
C PHE A 286 14.33 -3.41 -0.01
N ASP A 287 14.24 -4.12 1.12
CA ASP A 287 13.46 -5.38 1.23
C ASP A 287 11.97 -5.11 1.00
N GLU A 288 11.46 -4.01 1.55
CA GLU A 288 10.11 -3.49 1.33
C GLU A 288 9.86 -3.19 -0.15
N ALA A 289 10.79 -2.49 -0.80
CA ALA A 289 10.71 -2.20 -2.23
C ALA A 289 10.74 -3.47 -3.09
N GLU A 290 11.54 -4.48 -2.75
CA GLU A 290 11.55 -5.80 -3.40
C GLU A 290 10.21 -6.51 -3.20
N ASN A 291 9.68 -6.51 -1.98
CA ASN A 291 8.44 -7.20 -1.63
C ASN A 291 7.22 -6.63 -2.37
N ARG A 292 7.30 -5.41 -2.93
CA ARG A 292 6.29 -4.90 -3.88
C ARG A 292 6.06 -5.85 -5.05
N LEU A 293 7.12 -6.45 -5.61
CA LEU A 293 6.99 -7.43 -6.67
C LEU A 293 6.24 -8.68 -6.19
N HIS A 294 6.61 -9.20 -5.03
CA HIS A 294 6.09 -10.47 -4.54
C HIS A 294 4.66 -10.36 -4.03
N ALA A 295 4.34 -9.34 -3.24
CA ALA A 295 3.00 -9.07 -2.73
C ALA A 295 1.98 -8.78 -3.84
N GLN A 296 2.33 -7.92 -4.80
CA GLN A 296 1.46 -7.59 -5.93
C GLN A 296 1.23 -8.79 -6.86
N LYS A 297 2.27 -9.60 -7.09
CA LYS A 297 2.17 -10.84 -7.85
C LYS A 297 1.25 -11.85 -7.16
N ALA A 298 1.39 -12.02 -5.86
CA ALA A 298 0.55 -12.92 -5.07
C ALA A 298 -0.92 -12.45 -5.07
N LEU A 299 -1.15 -11.17 -4.87
CA LEU A 299 -2.50 -10.58 -4.92
C LEU A 299 -3.17 -10.84 -6.27
N LEU A 300 -2.46 -10.61 -7.38
CA LEU A 300 -2.99 -10.88 -8.72
C LEU A 300 -3.32 -12.37 -8.91
N ALA A 301 -2.42 -13.27 -8.52
CA ALA A 301 -2.65 -14.71 -8.62
C ALA A 301 -3.86 -15.13 -7.79
N TRP A 302 -3.95 -14.67 -6.55
CA TRP A 302 -5.06 -14.94 -5.63
C TRP A 302 -6.40 -14.45 -6.17
N LEU A 303 -6.45 -13.21 -6.70
CA LEU A 303 -7.67 -12.65 -7.30
C LEU A 303 -8.10 -13.40 -8.55
N LEU A 304 -7.18 -13.75 -9.43
CA LEU A 304 -7.46 -14.50 -10.65
C LEU A 304 -8.00 -15.90 -10.34
N GLU A 305 -7.41 -16.61 -9.39
CA GLU A 305 -7.88 -17.93 -8.96
C GLU A 305 -9.26 -17.87 -8.31
N ARG A 306 -9.54 -16.85 -7.48
CA ARG A 306 -10.86 -16.63 -6.84
C ARG A 306 -11.95 -16.19 -7.81
N ASN A 307 -11.59 -15.52 -8.90
CA ASN A 307 -12.52 -15.09 -9.97
C ASN A 307 -12.53 -16.07 -11.17
N ALA A 308 -11.79 -17.17 -11.12
CA ALA A 308 -11.82 -18.19 -12.19
C ALA A 308 -13.24 -18.75 -12.33
N ARG A 309 -13.74 -18.75 -13.57
CA ARG A 309 -15.05 -19.27 -13.95
C ARG A 309 -14.94 -20.71 -14.41
#